data_e3dc81c9f1cff0c7a901fe005fd2f25b
#
_entry.id   e3dc81c9f1cff0c7a901fe005fd2f25b
#
_cell.length_a   1.000
_cell.length_b   1.000
_cell.length_c   1.000
_cell.angle_alpha   90.00
_cell.angle_beta   90.00
_cell.angle_gamma   90.00
#
_symmetry.space_group_name_H-M   'P 1'
#
loop_
_entity.id
_entity.type
_entity.pdbx_description
1 polymer ?
#
loop_
_entity_poly.entity_id
_entity_poly.type
_entity_poly.pdbx_seq_one_letter_code
_entity_poly.pdbx_strand_id
1 'polypeptide(L)'
;MSLLLVVSLGTIQFGYMIGSWNTASAAYGKREGWDDDEQTNKVMIVQTLTTAGAAVGALFSSTIAGIGRWNCLMVANGILIAGAGLTLVDEFVVLCIGRFIYGISVGGFSVFCPKYIAETAPIEIKGPAGALSQVCITLGILIAFSVGLGIGDADNDDVDSFEI
;
A
#
# COMPACT_ATOMS: atom_id res chain seq x y z
N MET A 1 -14.10 21.41 3.87
CA MET A 1 -12.62 21.42 4.03
C MET A 1 -12.10 20.16 4.72
N SER A 2 -12.67 19.71 5.83
CA SER A 2 -12.26 18.47 6.53
C SER A 2 -12.37 17.20 5.67
N LEU A 3 -13.31 17.13 4.77
CA LEU A 3 -13.62 16.00 3.92
C LEU A 3 -12.53 15.76 2.85
N LEU A 4 -12.04 16.83 2.23
CA LEU A 4 -10.92 16.76 1.29
C LEU A 4 -9.63 16.31 1.99
N LEU A 5 -9.41 16.71 3.25
CA LEU A 5 -8.27 16.27 4.03
C LEU A 5 -8.30 14.76 4.30
N VAL A 6 -9.46 14.21 4.67
CA VAL A 6 -9.60 12.75 4.92
C VAL A 6 -9.33 11.95 3.64
N VAL A 7 -9.84 12.41 2.50
CA VAL A 7 -9.61 11.74 1.22
C VAL A 7 -8.14 11.86 0.79
N SER A 8 -7.52 13.02 1.00
CA SER A 8 -6.10 13.23 0.69
C SER A 8 -5.21 12.32 1.54
N LEU A 9 -5.51 12.14 2.83
CA LEU A 9 -4.80 11.18 3.68
C LEU A 9 -4.97 9.74 3.18
N GLY A 10 -6.18 9.35 2.77
CA GLY A 10 -6.42 8.03 2.19
C GLY A 10 -5.66 7.79 0.88
N THR A 11 -5.54 8.81 0.03
CA THR A 11 -4.77 8.70 -1.21
C THR A 11 -3.26 8.67 -0.99
N ILE A 12 -2.73 9.39 -0.01
CA ILE A 12 -1.32 9.29 0.42
C ILE A 12 -1.03 7.88 0.94
N GLN A 13 -1.92 7.35 1.78
CA GLN A 13 -1.80 5.99 2.30
C GLN A 13 -1.80 4.95 1.18
N PHE A 14 -2.65 5.10 0.18
CA PHE A 14 -2.66 4.25 -1.02
C PHE A 14 -1.33 4.31 -1.78
N GLY A 15 -0.77 5.52 -1.97
CA GLY A 15 0.54 5.68 -2.59
C GLY A 15 1.68 5.04 -1.78
N TYR A 16 1.68 5.22 -0.47
CA TYR A 16 2.64 4.59 0.44
C TYR A 16 2.61 3.06 0.35
N MET A 17 1.42 2.48 0.25
CA MET A 17 1.25 1.04 0.10
C MET A 17 1.92 0.48 -1.16
N ILE A 18 1.81 1.18 -2.29
CA ILE A 18 2.42 0.76 -3.55
C ILE A 18 3.95 0.81 -3.44
N GLY A 19 4.49 1.89 -2.85
CA GLY A 19 5.93 2.12 -2.74
C GLY A 19 6.63 1.23 -1.70
N SER A 20 5.98 0.94 -0.59
CA SER A 20 6.58 0.26 0.57
C SER A 20 7.10 -1.15 0.27
N TRP A 21 6.49 -1.87 -0.67
CA TRP A 21 6.94 -3.22 -1.01
C TRP A 21 8.24 -3.25 -1.79
N ASN A 22 8.46 -2.32 -2.70
CA ASN A 22 9.70 -2.28 -3.48
C ASN A 22 10.94 -2.13 -2.60
N THR A 23 10.82 -1.36 -1.53
CA THR A 23 11.91 -1.14 -0.57
C THR A 23 11.99 -2.26 0.47
N ALA A 24 10.86 -2.75 0.96
CA ALA A 24 10.82 -3.85 1.92
C ALA A 24 11.32 -5.17 1.32
N SER A 25 11.08 -5.43 0.04
CA SER A 25 11.51 -6.67 -0.62
C SER A 25 13.02 -6.85 -0.65
N ALA A 26 13.78 -5.76 -0.80
CA ALA A 26 15.24 -5.78 -0.76
C ALA A 26 15.78 -6.11 0.64
N ALA A 27 15.17 -5.55 1.68
CA ALA A 27 15.53 -5.84 3.07
C ALA A 27 15.19 -7.28 3.47
N TYR A 28 14.01 -7.77 3.03
CA TYR A 28 13.61 -9.17 3.27
C TYR A 28 14.56 -10.18 2.62
N GLY A 29 14.97 -9.94 1.36
CA GLY A 29 15.90 -10.82 0.67
C GLY A 29 17.26 -10.95 1.38
N LYS A 30 17.80 -9.83 1.86
CA LYS A 30 19.06 -9.81 2.63
C LYS A 30 18.93 -10.55 3.96
N ARG A 31 17.82 -10.36 4.69
CA ARG A 31 17.60 -10.95 6.00
C ARG A 31 17.44 -12.47 5.95
N GLU A 32 16.77 -12.99 4.94
CA GLU A 32 16.52 -14.43 4.74
C GLU A 32 17.66 -15.14 3.99
N GLY A 33 18.65 -14.40 3.49
CA GLY A 33 19.79 -14.96 2.76
C GLY A 33 19.38 -15.65 1.45
N TRP A 34 18.38 -15.11 0.76
CA TRP A 34 17.92 -15.66 -0.52
C TRP A 34 18.92 -15.39 -1.62
N ASP A 35 19.13 -16.39 -2.48
CA ASP A 35 19.89 -16.23 -3.71
C ASP A 35 19.19 -15.26 -4.66
N ASP A 36 19.92 -14.50 -5.49
CA ASP A 36 19.35 -13.42 -6.34
C ASP A 36 18.19 -13.91 -7.22
N ASP A 37 18.29 -15.13 -7.76
CA ASP A 37 17.23 -15.73 -8.58
C ASP A 37 16.01 -16.14 -7.73
N GLU A 38 16.23 -16.63 -6.53
CA GLU A 38 15.18 -17.04 -5.60
C GLU A 38 14.44 -15.82 -5.03
N GLN A 39 15.17 -14.77 -4.70
CA GLN A 39 14.62 -13.48 -4.28
C GLN A 39 13.70 -12.90 -5.35
N THR A 40 14.14 -12.87 -6.60
CA THR A 40 13.36 -12.35 -7.72
C THR A 40 12.04 -13.11 -7.88
N ASN A 41 12.07 -14.43 -7.83
CA ASN A 41 10.87 -15.27 -7.95
C ASN A 41 9.90 -15.06 -6.79
N LYS A 42 10.38 -15.03 -5.55
CA LYS A 42 9.54 -14.82 -4.35
C LYS A 42 8.91 -13.43 -4.34
N VAL A 43 9.67 -12.40 -4.71
CA VAL A 43 9.16 -11.03 -4.85
C VAL A 43 8.07 -10.94 -5.92
N MET A 44 8.26 -11.60 -7.07
CA MET A 44 7.24 -11.64 -8.12
C MET A 44 5.96 -12.33 -7.67
N ILE A 45 6.05 -13.44 -6.95
CA ILE A 45 4.89 -14.17 -6.41
C ILE A 45 4.11 -13.27 -5.46
N VAL A 46 4.77 -12.64 -4.51
CA VAL A 46 4.14 -11.75 -3.52
C VAL A 46 3.49 -10.55 -4.19
N GLN A 47 4.16 -9.94 -5.18
CA GLN A 47 3.61 -8.81 -5.94
C GLN A 47 2.37 -9.22 -6.75
N THR A 48 2.41 -10.38 -7.38
CA THR A 48 1.28 -10.92 -8.15
C THR A 48 0.08 -11.20 -7.24
N LEU A 49 0.31 -11.80 -6.06
CA LEU A 49 -0.75 -12.03 -5.06
C LEU A 49 -1.36 -10.73 -4.56
N THR A 50 -0.55 -9.71 -4.30
CA THR A 50 -1.04 -8.39 -3.90
C THR A 50 -1.91 -7.76 -4.99
N THR A 51 -1.48 -7.85 -6.25
CA THR A 51 -2.23 -7.33 -7.40
C THR A 51 -3.53 -8.11 -7.63
N ALA A 52 -3.51 -9.43 -7.50
CA ALA A 52 -4.72 -10.26 -7.56
C ALA A 52 -5.70 -9.92 -6.43
N GLY A 53 -5.20 -9.73 -5.21
CA GLY A 53 -5.99 -9.25 -4.09
C GLY A 53 -6.62 -7.87 -4.38
N ALA A 54 -5.88 -6.95 -4.99
CA ALA A 54 -6.39 -5.64 -5.36
C ALA A 54 -7.50 -5.72 -6.42
N ALA A 55 -7.38 -6.60 -7.42
CA ALA A 55 -8.44 -6.83 -8.40
C ALA A 55 -9.72 -7.35 -7.73
N VAL A 56 -9.59 -8.33 -6.84
CA VAL A 56 -10.71 -8.86 -6.05
C VAL A 56 -11.33 -7.76 -5.19
N GLY A 57 -10.52 -6.98 -4.47
CA GLY A 57 -10.96 -5.88 -3.64
C GLY A 57 -11.71 -4.80 -4.42
N ALA A 58 -11.24 -4.43 -5.61
CA ALA A 58 -11.90 -3.47 -6.48
C ALA A 58 -13.28 -3.94 -6.94
N LEU A 59 -13.43 -5.23 -7.31
CA LEU A 59 -14.70 -5.82 -7.72
C LEU A 59 -15.71 -5.84 -6.56
N PHE A 60 -15.30 -6.30 -5.38
CA PHE A 60 -16.17 -6.34 -4.20
C PHE A 60 -16.54 -4.94 -3.71
N SER A 61 -15.63 -3.98 -3.79
CA SER A 61 -15.88 -2.59 -3.40
C SER A 61 -16.99 -1.93 -4.21
N SER A 62 -17.10 -2.26 -5.49
CA SER A 62 -18.17 -1.78 -6.35
C SER A 62 -19.55 -2.24 -5.84
N THR A 63 -19.66 -3.46 -5.32
CA THR A 63 -20.90 -4.04 -4.83
C THR A 63 -21.26 -3.52 -3.42
N ILE A 64 -20.27 -3.32 -2.56
CA ILE A 64 -20.45 -2.91 -1.16
C ILE A 64 -20.67 -1.39 -1.03
N ALA A 65 -20.40 -0.61 -2.06
CA ALA A 65 -20.55 0.85 -2.06
C ALA A 65 -21.95 1.36 -1.65
N GLY A 66 -22.97 0.48 -1.67
CA GLY A 66 -24.34 0.78 -1.22
C GLY A 66 -24.55 0.84 0.30
N ILE A 67 -23.64 0.30 1.12
CA ILE A 67 -23.80 0.17 2.58
C ILE A 67 -23.43 1.47 3.33
N GLY A 68 -22.91 2.46 2.64
CA GLY A 68 -22.44 3.72 3.22
C GLY A 68 -20.92 3.84 3.16
N ARG A 69 -20.46 4.91 2.55
CA ARG A 69 -19.05 5.12 2.18
C ARG A 69 -18.10 5.22 3.33
N TRP A 70 -18.54 5.82 4.43
CA TRP A 70 -17.75 5.93 5.65
C TRP A 70 -17.45 4.54 6.25
N ASN A 71 -18.47 3.68 6.31
CA ASN A 71 -18.32 2.33 6.84
C ASN A 71 -17.39 1.48 5.94
N CYS A 72 -17.48 1.64 4.62
CA CYS A 72 -16.59 0.94 3.68
C CYS A 72 -15.12 1.34 3.86
N LEU A 73 -14.85 2.64 4.06
CA LEU A 73 -13.49 3.13 4.34
C LEU A 73 -12.96 2.61 5.67
N MET A 74 -13.81 2.56 6.72
CA MET A 74 -13.42 2.01 8.02
C MET A 74 -13.10 0.52 7.93
N VAL A 75 -13.92 -0.26 7.23
CA VAL A 75 -13.69 -1.70 7.00
C VAL A 75 -12.40 -1.91 6.20
N ALA A 76 -12.19 -1.14 5.14
CA ALA A 76 -10.96 -1.21 4.34
C ALA A 76 -9.72 -0.91 5.18
N ASN A 77 -9.76 0.10 6.08
CA ASN A 77 -8.67 0.36 7.02
C ASN A 77 -8.44 -0.78 8.01
N GLY A 78 -9.51 -1.40 8.52
CA GLY A 78 -9.40 -2.56 9.41
C GLY A 78 -8.73 -3.76 8.72
N ILE A 79 -9.13 -4.07 7.50
CA ILE A 79 -8.52 -5.14 6.66
C ILE A 79 -7.05 -4.82 6.39
N LEU A 80 -6.73 -3.55 6.14
CA LEU A 80 -5.38 -3.08 5.93
C LEU A 80 -4.47 -3.33 7.13
N ILE A 81 -4.91 -2.93 8.32
CA ILE A 81 -4.16 -3.12 9.55
C ILE A 81 -3.95 -4.61 9.83
N ALA A 82 -4.97 -5.42 9.60
CA ALA A 82 -4.86 -6.87 9.75
C ALA A 82 -3.86 -7.48 8.74
N GLY A 83 -3.92 -7.08 7.47
CA GLY A 83 -2.99 -7.50 6.44
C GLY A 83 -1.55 -7.07 6.74
N ALA A 84 -1.36 -5.82 7.15
CA ALA A 84 -0.04 -5.30 7.54
C ALA A 84 0.52 -6.03 8.78
N GLY A 85 -0.31 -6.35 9.77
CA GLY A 85 0.09 -7.12 10.94
C GLY A 85 0.56 -8.54 10.58
N LEU A 86 -0.12 -9.20 9.65
CA LEU A 86 0.29 -10.53 9.16
C LEU A 86 1.63 -10.51 8.41
N THR A 87 1.96 -9.39 7.76
CA THR A 87 3.26 -9.27 7.05
C THR A 87 4.46 -9.11 7.98
N LEU A 88 4.26 -8.92 9.29
CA LEU A 88 5.34 -8.86 10.28
C LEU A 88 5.80 -10.25 10.75
N VAL A 89 5.08 -11.30 10.37
CA VAL A 89 5.45 -12.68 10.71
C VAL A 89 6.50 -13.18 9.71
N ASP A 90 7.60 -13.72 10.19
CA ASP A 90 8.76 -14.17 9.39
C ASP A 90 8.51 -15.50 8.64
N GLU A 91 7.25 -15.86 8.34
CA GLU A 91 6.89 -17.03 7.56
C GLU A 91 6.41 -16.63 6.15
N PHE A 92 7.06 -17.17 5.11
CA PHE A 92 6.76 -16.83 3.71
C PHE A 92 5.28 -17.06 3.33
N VAL A 93 4.66 -18.13 3.83
CA VAL A 93 3.24 -18.43 3.56
C VAL A 93 2.32 -17.41 4.21
N VAL A 94 2.61 -17.01 5.45
CA VAL A 94 1.87 -16.00 6.18
C VAL A 94 2.03 -14.63 5.52
N LEU A 95 3.24 -14.32 5.06
CA LEU A 95 3.52 -13.12 4.26
C LEU A 95 2.65 -13.06 3.00
N CYS A 96 2.55 -14.17 2.24
CA CYS A 96 1.72 -14.25 1.04
C CYS A 96 0.24 -14.00 1.34
N ILE A 97 -0.29 -14.61 2.40
CA ILE A 97 -1.68 -14.41 2.84
C ILE A 97 -1.89 -12.96 3.29
N GLY A 98 -1.00 -12.43 4.11
CA GLY A 98 -1.05 -11.05 4.56
C GLY A 98 -1.05 -10.06 3.40
N ARG A 99 -0.22 -10.30 2.38
CA ARG A 99 -0.14 -9.49 1.16
C ARG A 99 -1.39 -9.58 0.28
N PHE A 100 -2.00 -10.72 0.21
CA PHE A 100 -3.28 -10.88 -0.50
C PHE A 100 -4.40 -10.09 0.20
N ILE A 101 -4.53 -10.21 1.52
CA ILE A 101 -5.51 -9.45 2.33
C ILE A 101 -5.23 -7.95 2.23
N TYR A 102 -3.97 -7.56 2.32
CA TYR A 102 -3.54 -6.17 2.12
C TYR A 102 -3.92 -5.65 0.73
N GLY A 103 -3.74 -6.46 -0.32
CA GLY A 103 -4.16 -6.16 -1.68
C GLY A 103 -5.66 -5.87 -1.79
N ILE A 104 -6.51 -6.67 -1.15
CA ILE A 104 -7.96 -6.43 -1.13
C ILE A 104 -8.29 -5.02 -0.61
N SER A 105 -7.61 -4.59 0.43
CA SER A 105 -7.78 -3.24 0.98
C SER A 105 -7.33 -2.15 0.00
N VAL A 106 -6.17 -2.34 -0.64
CA VAL A 106 -5.62 -1.43 -1.68
C VAL A 106 -6.61 -1.27 -2.84
N GLY A 107 -7.18 -2.38 -3.32
CA GLY A 107 -8.22 -2.39 -4.35
C GLY A 107 -9.47 -1.63 -3.91
N GLY A 108 -9.88 -1.77 -2.64
CA GLY A 108 -10.96 -0.99 -2.06
C GLY A 108 -10.72 0.51 -2.12
N PHE A 109 -9.56 0.95 -1.67
CA PHE A 109 -9.18 2.36 -1.68
C PHE A 109 -9.11 2.95 -3.09
N SER A 110 -8.62 2.20 -4.07
CA SER A 110 -8.53 2.65 -5.46
C SER A 110 -9.89 3.01 -6.07
N VAL A 111 -10.96 2.36 -5.60
CA VAL A 111 -12.33 2.61 -6.05
C VAL A 111 -13.02 3.69 -5.19
N PHE A 112 -12.89 3.58 -3.86
CA PHE A 112 -13.62 4.47 -2.94
C PHE A 112 -13.12 5.91 -2.97
N CYS A 113 -11.80 6.14 -3.02
CA CYS A 113 -11.24 7.48 -2.97
C CYS A 113 -11.67 8.35 -4.17
N PRO A 114 -11.50 7.92 -5.44
CA PRO A 114 -11.95 8.72 -6.58
C PRO A 114 -13.46 8.90 -6.63
N LYS A 115 -14.23 7.85 -6.29
CA LYS A 115 -15.68 7.89 -6.27
C LYS A 115 -16.20 8.89 -5.23
N TYR A 116 -15.57 8.90 -4.05
CA TYR A 116 -15.92 9.84 -2.99
C TYR A 116 -15.67 11.30 -3.39
N ILE A 117 -14.55 11.58 -4.05
CA ILE A 117 -14.25 12.90 -4.60
C ILE A 117 -15.27 13.30 -5.65
N ALA A 118 -15.56 12.40 -6.60
CA ALA A 118 -16.50 12.68 -7.69
C ALA A 118 -17.91 13.03 -7.23
N GLU A 119 -18.33 12.53 -6.07
CA GLU A 119 -19.67 12.74 -5.54
C GLU A 119 -19.75 13.89 -4.54
N THR A 120 -18.67 14.19 -3.83
CA THR A 120 -18.65 15.19 -2.78
C THR A 120 -18.13 16.55 -3.25
N ALA A 121 -17.28 16.56 -4.28
CA ALA A 121 -16.75 17.80 -4.83
C ALA A 121 -17.78 18.52 -5.71
N PRO A 122 -18.00 19.84 -5.51
CA PRO A 122 -18.75 20.67 -6.44
C PRO A 122 -18.18 20.57 -7.86
N ILE A 123 -19.02 20.75 -8.86
CA ILE A 123 -18.66 20.60 -10.30
C ILE A 123 -17.43 21.45 -10.66
N GLU A 124 -17.32 22.63 -10.06
CA GLU A 124 -16.25 23.61 -10.32
C GLU A 124 -14.87 23.14 -9.85
N ILE A 125 -14.80 22.30 -8.82
CA ILE A 125 -13.53 21.83 -8.22
C ILE A 125 -13.26 20.34 -8.43
N LYS A 126 -14.11 19.62 -9.17
CA LYS A 126 -13.90 18.17 -9.46
C LYS A 126 -12.58 17.90 -10.16
N GLY A 127 -12.23 18.70 -11.17
CA GLY A 127 -10.97 18.59 -11.89
C GLY A 127 -9.75 18.79 -10.98
N PRO A 128 -9.62 19.93 -10.31
CA PRO A 128 -8.54 20.17 -9.34
C PRO A 128 -8.47 19.14 -8.22
N ALA A 129 -9.61 18.65 -7.72
CA ALA A 129 -9.64 17.63 -6.67
C ALA A 129 -9.11 16.27 -7.13
N GLY A 130 -9.39 15.89 -8.39
CA GLY A 130 -8.80 14.70 -9.01
C GLY A 130 -7.29 14.82 -9.18
N ALA A 131 -6.81 15.98 -9.65
CA ALA A 131 -5.38 16.26 -9.78
C ALA A 131 -4.68 16.24 -8.42
N LEU A 132 -5.29 16.81 -7.38
CA LEU A 132 -4.77 16.79 -6.03
C LEU A 132 -4.61 15.36 -5.51
N SER A 133 -5.57 14.49 -5.78
CA SER A 133 -5.49 13.08 -5.40
C SER A 133 -4.29 12.38 -6.03
N GLN A 134 -4.01 12.66 -7.31
CA GLN A 134 -2.85 12.09 -7.99
C GLN A 134 -1.53 12.58 -7.39
N VAL A 135 -1.45 13.86 -7.04
CA VAL A 135 -0.29 14.43 -6.33
C VAL A 135 -0.10 13.75 -4.96
N CYS A 136 -1.18 13.53 -4.22
CA CYS A 136 -1.13 12.85 -2.92
C CYS A 136 -0.66 11.40 -3.05
N ILE A 137 -1.08 10.66 -4.08
CA ILE A 137 -0.59 9.30 -4.35
C ILE A 137 0.92 9.32 -4.62
N THR A 138 1.38 10.24 -5.48
CA THR A 138 2.80 10.37 -5.82
C THR A 138 3.64 10.74 -4.60
N LEU A 139 3.14 11.63 -3.74
CA LEU A 139 3.78 11.96 -2.45
C LEU A 139 3.86 10.74 -1.53
N GLY A 140 2.81 9.93 -1.46
CA GLY A 140 2.82 8.68 -0.70
C GLY A 140 3.90 7.71 -1.17
N ILE A 141 4.04 7.54 -2.48
CA ILE A 141 5.10 6.72 -3.08
C ILE A 141 6.49 7.29 -2.74
N LEU A 142 6.67 8.61 -2.87
CA LEU A 142 7.93 9.27 -2.56
C LEU A 142 8.33 9.07 -1.10
N ILE A 143 7.39 9.21 -0.16
CA ILE A 143 7.62 8.95 1.27
C ILE A 143 8.03 7.50 1.49
N ALA A 144 7.38 6.54 0.84
CA ALA A 144 7.72 5.12 0.96
C ALA A 144 9.15 4.83 0.49
N PHE A 145 9.58 5.40 -0.63
CA PHE A 145 10.95 5.26 -1.12
C PHE A 145 11.96 5.95 -0.19
N SER A 146 11.65 7.13 0.32
CA SER A 146 12.54 7.84 1.25
C SER A 146 12.77 7.06 2.54
N VAL A 147 11.71 6.45 3.09
CA VAL A 147 11.81 5.59 4.28
C VAL A 147 12.64 4.34 3.98
N GLY A 148 12.43 3.74 2.80
CA GLY A 148 13.17 2.54 2.41
C GLY A 148 14.67 2.79 2.19
N LEU A 149 15.06 3.92 1.62
CA LEU A 149 16.45 4.32 1.48
C LEU A 149 17.11 4.53 2.86
N GLY A 150 16.41 5.18 3.80
CA GLY A 150 16.92 5.39 5.15
C GLY A 150 17.12 4.08 5.93
N ILE A 151 16.34 3.03 5.66
CA ILE A 151 16.54 1.70 6.25
C ILE A 151 17.75 1.01 5.60
N GLY A 152 17.92 1.16 4.29
CA GLY A 152 19.05 0.56 3.55
C GLY A 152 20.42 1.14 3.92
N ASP A 153 20.49 2.44 4.24
CA ASP A 153 21.73 3.08 4.69
C ASP A 153 22.10 2.67 6.13
N ALA A 154 21.13 2.54 7.02
CA ALA A 154 21.36 2.09 8.39
C ALA A 154 21.93 0.66 8.48
N ASP A 155 21.56 -0.20 7.53
CA ASP A 155 22.04 -1.60 7.47
C ASP A 155 23.50 -1.67 6.92
N ASN A 156 23.94 -0.70 6.13
CA ASN A 156 25.32 -0.62 5.64
C ASN A 156 26.29 -0.08 6.70
N ASP A 157 25.86 0.85 7.54
CA ASP A 157 26.70 1.41 8.61
C ASP A 157 27.05 0.39 9.70
N ASP A 158 26.18 -0.61 9.93
CA ASP A 158 26.44 -1.69 10.88
C ASP A 158 27.45 -2.74 10.36
N VAL A 159 27.53 -2.94 9.04
CA VAL A 159 28.47 -3.89 8.42
C VAL A 159 29.91 -3.33 8.43
N ASP A 160 30.07 -2.03 8.16
CA ASP A 160 31.40 -1.38 8.15
C ASP A 160 31.99 -1.23 9.56
N SER A 161 31.20 -1.41 10.62
CA SER A 161 31.65 -1.31 12.01
C SER A 161 32.32 -2.58 12.53
N PHE A 162 32.23 -3.69 11.81
CA PHE A 162 32.82 -4.99 12.21
C PHE A 162 34.11 -5.38 11.47
N GLU A 163 34.59 -4.53 10.54
CA GLU A 163 35.84 -4.78 9.81
C GLU A 163 37.03 -3.90 10.29
N ILE A 164 37.16 -3.64 11.61
CA ILE A 164 38.37 -3.05 12.20
C ILE A 164 38.96 -3.98 13.26
#